data_8dfa5f3f2d5a01de535b466d0b01fcb2
#
_entry.id   8dfa5f3f2d5a01de535b466d0b01fcb2
#
_cell.length_a   1.000
_cell.length_b   1.000
_cell.length_c   1.000
_cell.angle_alpha   90.00
_cell.angle_beta   90.00
_cell.angle_gamma   90.00
#
_symmetry.space_group_name_H-M   'P 1'
#
loop_
_entity.id
_entity.type
_entity.pdbx_description
1 polymer ?
#
loop_
_entity_poly.entity_id
_entity_poly.type
_entity_poly.pdbx_seq_one_letter_code
_entity_poly.pdbx_strand_id
1 'polypeptide(L)'
;MPNASKTECLAQTADGTLLSPAVAARPSLATGAAVVKRYVSKLGNEAGVYRMISADGEPLYVGKAHNLRKRVTTYTRPDRLPIRLQRMVSETATMEFVTCASEVEALLLENNLIKRLMPRYNVLLRDDKTFPDILIRGDQDFPQIVKHRGARDRKGDFFGPFASAGAVNRTLNVLQRAFLLRNCTDGVFRNRSRPCLQYQIKRCSAPCVGYISQEGYAATVAQAKAFLSGRSQEVKDNLVSEMQAASDAMDFERAASYRDRLRAMAHVQSSQDINIEGIGDADVIALEHRGGQSCIQVFFYRAGQNNGTRSYFPSHDKQMEPGLVLAGFLGQFYESRPPPKDVLLNQTPDELDLLTEALCLKAGRKVAIAVPQRGGRRKAVDHAADNAREALERRLAESSSQVRLLNGLADLSGLEGPLQRVEVYDNSHISGRQAVGAMIVAGPEGFSKNQYRKFNIRGEDEATSPSGPGLAEAPVPALTDAPAGGDDYAMTKEVIYRRFARA
;
A
#
# COMPACT_ATOMS: atom_id res chain seq x y z
N MET A 1 5.94 -22.24 28.16
CA MET A 1 7.35 -21.84 28.30
C MET A 1 7.36 -20.35 28.58
N PRO A 2 8.15 -19.86 29.58
CA PRO A 2 7.66 -18.88 30.54
C PRO A 2 7.97 -17.41 30.20
N ASN A 3 7.16 -16.55 30.80
CA ASN A 3 7.31 -15.10 30.99
C ASN A 3 8.75 -14.63 31.24
N ALA A 4 9.20 -13.64 30.46
CA ALA A 4 10.32 -12.80 30.83
C ALA A 4 9.77 -11.46 31.38
N SER A 5 9.92 -11.34 32.69
CA SER A 5 9.65 -10.17 33.51
C SER A 5 10.48 -8.97 33.07
N LYS A 6 9.82 -7.81 32.97
CA LYS A 6 10.47 -6.49 32.93
C LYS A 6 11.23 -6.28 34.24
N THR A 7 12.55 -6.33 34.17
CA THR A 7 13.42 -5.89 35.26
C THR A 7 13.85 -4.47 34.94
N GLU A 8 13.31 -3.51 35.67
CA GLU A 8 13.84 -2.14 35.75
C GLU A 8 15.22 -2.20 36.40
N CYS A 9 16.27 -1.93 35.63
CA CYS A 9 17.61 -1.72 36.18
C CYS A 9 17.71 -0.29 36.69
N LEU A 10 17.46 -0.11 37.97
CA LEU A 10 17.86 1.09 38.72
C LEU A 10 19.37 1.01 38.93
N ALA A 11 20.12 1.88 38.26
CA ALA A 11 21.53 2.08 38.55
C ALA A 11 21.68 2.85 39.90
N GLN A 12 22.09 2.16 40.95
CA GLN A 12 22.52 2.79 42.22
C GLN A 12 24.00 3.15 42.10
N THR A 13 24.32 4.42 42.41
CA THR A 13 25.70 4.81 42.66
C THR A 13 26.07 4.49 44.12
N ALA A 14 27.38 4.27 44.40
CA ALA A 14 27.91 3.75 45.65
C ALA A 14 27.67 4.67 46.88
N ASP A 15 27.03 5.84 46.71
CA ASP A 15 26.81 6.84 47.77
C ASP A 15 25.34 7.05 48.16
N GLY A 16 24.43 6.20 47.75
CA GLY A 16 23.05 6.22 48.27
C GLY A 16 22.21 7.50 47.98
N THR A 17 22.68 8.42 47.15
CA THR A 17 21.95 9.64 46.80
C THR A 17 20.99 9.37 45.64
N LEU A 18 19.70 9.44 45.90
CA LEU A 18 18.65 9.44 44.86
C LEU A 18 18.87 10.66 43.96
N LEU A 19 19.41 10.40 42.77
CA LEU A 19 19.42 11.41 41.73
C LEU A 19 17.96 11.70 41.32
N SER A 20 17.52 12.93 41.64
CA SER A 20 16.31 13.51 41.07
C SER A 20 16.28 13.23 39.56
N PRO A 21 15.12 12.91 38.95
CA PRO A 21 15.06 12.75 37.52
C PRO A 21 15.60 14.02 36.87
N ALA A 22 16.73 13.90 36.18
CA ALA A 22 17.34 15.00 35.45
C ALA A 22 16.26 15.59 34.56
N VAL A 23 15.94 16.87 34.78
CA VAL A 23 15.09 17.67 33.89
C VAL A 23 15.62 17.43 32.49
N ALA A 24 14.84 16.75 31.65
CA ALA A 24 15.23 16.40 30.32
C ALA A 24 15.66 17.68 29.61
N ALA A 25 16.96 17.80 29.33
CA ALA A 25 17.52 18.99 28.67
C ALA A 25 16.77 19.19 27.36
N ARG A 26 16.26 20.40 27.12
CA ARG A 26 15.51 20.72 25.90
C ARG A 26 16.33 20.27 24.68
N PRO A 27 15.72 19.61 23.68
CA PRO A 27 16.42 19.20 22.48
C PRO A 27 17.18 20.38 21.86
N SER A 28 18.48 20.27 21.72
CA SER A 28 19.31 21.29 21.11
C SER A 28 20.24 20.71 20.07
N LEU A 29 20.60 21.50 19.06
CA LEU A 29 21.47 21.06 17.98
C LEU A 29 22.87 20.65 18.51
N ALA A 30 23.37 21.36 19.50
CA ALA A 30 24.64 21.04 20.16
C ALA A 30 24.60 19.70 20.90
N THR A 31 23.50 19.45 21.65
CA THR A 31 23.31 18.20 22.39
C THR A 31 23.22 17.01 21.44
N GLY A 32 22.42 17.11 20.37
CA GLY A 32 22.28 16.05 19.39
C GLY A 32 23.59 15.77 18.64
N ALA A 33 24.32 16.82 18.24
CA ALA A 33 25.64 16.66 17.60
C ALA A 33 26.67 15.98 18.54
N ALA A 34 26.64 16.29 19.86
CA ALA A 34 27.48 15.63 20.84
C ALA A 34 27.13 14.13 20.98
N VAL A 35 25.83 13.78 20.93
CA VAL A 35 25.38 12.36 20.88
C VAL A 35 25.98 11.67 19.67
N VAL A 36 25.80 12.24 18.47
CA VAL A 36 26.35 11.64 17.23
C VAL A 36 27.87 11.46 17.33
N LYS A 37 28.60 12.49 17.81
CA LYS A 37 30.06 12.47 17.94
C LYS A 37 30.53 11.31 18.85
N ARG A 38 29.81 11.02 19.93
CA ARG A 38 30.12 9.90 20.83
C ARG A 38 30.04 8.55 20.14
N TYR A 39 29.08 8.37 19.20
CA TYR A 39 28.95 7.14 18.44
C TYR A 39 29.98 7.00 17.33
N VAL A 40 30.36 8.08 16.63
CA VAL A 40 31.35 8.07 15.55
C VAL A 40 32.68 7.43 15.98
N SER A 41 33.13 7.64 17.21
CA SER A 41 34.37 7.07 17.73
C SER A 41 34.35 5.54 17.81
N LYS A 42 33.16 4.94 17.89
CA LYS A 42 32.96 3.48 18.02
C LYS A 42 32.63 2.79 16.69
N LEU A 43 32.42 3.56 15.62
CA LEU A 43 32.04 3.03 14.30
C LEU A 43 33.25 2.61 13.49
N GLY A 44 33.12 1.48 12.79
CA GLY A 44 34.03 1.02 11.74
C GLY A 44 33.72 1.62 10.37
N ASN A 45 34.40 1.10 9.35
CA ASN A 45 34.27 1.54 7.96
C ASN A 45 33.36 0.62 7.12
N GLU A 46 32.69 -0.31 7.76
CA GLU A 46 31.81 -1.29 7.12
C GLU A 46 30.55 -0.62 6.55
N ALA A 47 29.98 -1.27 5.52
CA ALA A 47 28.64 -0.94 5.05
C ALA A 47 27.59 -1.27 6.11
N GLY A 48 26.50 -0.55 6.15
CA GLY A 48 25.43 -0.85 7.09
C GLY A 48 24.33 0.20 7.14
N VAL A 49 23.44 -0.01 8.11
CA VAL A 49 22.27 0.86 8.38
C VAL A 49 22.42 1.45 9.78
N TYR A 50 22.07 2.71 9.92
CA TYR A 50 21.99 3.41 11.20
C TYR A 50 20.60 3.97 11.44
N ARG A 51 20.21 4.04 12.70
CA ARG A 51 18.94 4.63 13.16
C ARG A 51 19.21 5.77 14.15
N MET A 52 18.50 6.87 13.99
CA MET A 52 18.45 7.95 14.95
C MET A 52 17.14 7.86 15.72
N ILE A 53 17.21 7.95 17.04
CA ILE A 53 16.09 7.69 17.95
C ILE A 53 15.96 8.87 18.91
N SER A 54 14.72 9.31 19.15
CA SER A 54 14.39 10.39 20.09
C SER A 54 14.55 9.95 21.55
N ALA A 55 14.40 10.90 22.48
CA ALA A 55 14.39 10.62 23.91
C ALA A 55 13.24 9.70 24.34
N ASP A 56 12.12 9.74 23.61
CA ASP A 56 10.93 8.92 23.85
C ASP A 56 11.02 7.53 23.20
N GLY A 57 12.17 7.20 22.59
CA GLY A 57 12.38 5.91 21.92
C GLY A 57 11.79 5.84 20.50
N GLU A 58 11.27 6.95 19.95
CA GLU A 58 10.73 6.96 18.59
C GLU A 58 11.83 7.02 17.53
N PRO A 59 11.72 6.22 16.44
CA PRO A 59 12.66 6.27 15.33
C PRO A 59 12.48 7.57 14.54
N LEU A 60 13.47 8.42 14.53
CA LEU A 60 13.48 9.68 13.81
C LEU A 60 13.88 9.48 12.34
N TYR A 61 14.92 8.69 12.13
CA TYR A 61 15.51 8.47 10.80
C TYR A 61 16.19 7.13 10.72
N VAL A 62 16.10 6.50 9.55
CA VAL A 62 16.89 5.33 9.14
C VAL A 62 17.70 5.72 7.92
N GLY A 63 18.99 5.40 7.89
CA GLY A 63 19.83 5.68 6.75
C GLY A 63 20.86 4.57 6.51
N LYS A 64 21.14 4.29 5.24
CA LYS A 64 22.23 3.41 4.84
C LYS A 64 23.57 4.14 4.69
N ALA A 65 24.61 3.38 4.70
CA ALA A 65 25.95 3.86 4.39
C ALA A 65 26.80 2.77 3.74
N HIS A 66 27.58 3.12 2.72
CA HIS A 66 28.69 2.30 2.25
C HIS A 66 29.81 2.25 3.29
N ASN A 67 29.98 3.34 4.07
CA ASN A 67 30.91 3.45 5.16
C ASN A 67 30.22 4.18 6.32
N LEU A 68 29.86 3.45 7.37
CA LEU A 68 29.10 3.97 8.51
C LEU A 68 29.81 5.15 9.18
N ARG A 69 31.11 5.01 9.48
CA ARG A 69 31.88 6.08 10.12
C ARG A 69 31.88 7.36 9.32
N LYS A 70 32.21 7.28 8.01
CA LYS A 70 32.25 8.44 7.12
C LYS A 70 30.88 9.13 7.02
N ARG A 71 29.83 8.35 6.85
CA ARG A 71 28.47 8.85 6.70
C ARG A 71 27.98 9.53 7.98
N VAL A 72 28.11 8.88 9.14
CA VAL A 72 27.63 9.41 10.42
C VAL A 72 28.43 10.65 10.85
N THR A 73 29.73 10.72 10.49
CA THR A 73 30.54 11.93 10.75
C THR A 73 29.97 13.18 10.11
N THR A 74 29.23 13.09 9.01
CA THR A 74 28.61 14.26 8.37
C THR A 74 27.64 14.99 9.31
N TYR A 75 26.98 14.27 10.21
CA TYR A 75 26.01 14.81 11.18
C TYR A 75 26.69 15.48 12.41
N THR A 76 27.98 15.33 12.58
CA THR A 76 28.73 16.02 13.65
C THR A 76 28.98 17.51 13.35
N ARG A 77 28.71 17.92 12.10
CA ARG A 77 28.85 19.32 11.63
C ARG A 77 27.48 19.84 11.18
N PRO A 78 26.57 20.11 12.13
CA PRO A 78 25.19 20.43 11.81
C PRO A 78 25.02 21.70 10.97
N ASP A 79 25.92 22.66 11.08
CA ASP A 79 25.86 23.91 10.32
C ASP A 79 25.91 23.72 8.80
N ARG A 80 26.41 22.58 8.34
CA ARG A 80 26.50 22.20 6.92
C ARG A 80 25.31 21.36 6.44
N LEU A 81 24.36 21.05 7.32
CA LEU A 81 23.21 20.23 7.02
C LEU A 81 22.00 21.10 6.63
N PRO A 82 21.11 20.62 5.77
CA PRO A 82 19.80 21.21 5.58
C PRO A 82 19.03 21.33 6.91
N ILE A 83 18.19 22.36 7.04
CA ILE A 83 17.42 22.65 8.27
C ILE A 83 16.69 21.43 8.81
N ARG A 84 16.13 20.61 7.92
CA ARG A 84 15.45 19.35 8.27
C ARG A 84 16.38 18.39 9.02
N LEU A 85 17.60 18.18 8.52
CA LEU A 85 18.58 17.29 9.15
C LEU A 85 19.14 17.91 10.43
N GLN A 86 19.22 19.25 10.53
CA GLN A 86 19.54 19.92 11.78
C GLN A 86 18.50 19.64 12.86
N ARG A 87 17.20 19.72 12.53
CA ARG A 87 16.11 19.35 13.44
C ARG A 87 16.19 17.89 13.87
N MET A 88 16.41 16.98 12.91
CA MET A 88 16.60 15.56 13.18
C MET A 88 17.75 15.34 14.17
N VAL A 89 18.90 15.96 13.94
CA VAL A 89 20.06 15.87 14.83
C VAL A 89 19.72 16.44 16.21
N SER A 90 19.04 17.59 16.31
CA SER A 90 18.68 18.20 17.60
C SER A 90 17.77 17.29 18.45
N GLU A 91 16.92 16.48 17.83
CA GLU A 91 16.02 15.55 18.51
C GLU A 91 16.66 14.18 18.80
N THR A 92 17.86 13.89 18.26
CA THR A 92 18.51 12.59 18.40
C THR A 92 19.07 12.43 19.82
N ALA A 93 18.55 11.46 20.56
CA ALA A 93 19.00 11.09 21.88
C ALA A 93 19.90 9.85 21.88
N THR A 94 19.63 8.89 20.99
CA THR A 94 20.43 7.66 20.83
C THR A 94 20.56 7.26 19.38
N MET A 95 21.53 6.38 19.08
CA MET A 95 21.72 5.79 17.75
C MET A 95 21.93 4.30 17.86
N GLU A 96 21.45 3.58 16.84
CA GLU A 96 21.68 2.14 16.67
C GLU A 96 22.24 1.85 15.29
N PHE A 97 23.00 0.75 15.19
CA PHE A 97 23.74 0.40 13.97
C PHE A 97 23.63 -1.08 13.68
N VAL A 98 23.53 -1.42 12.42
CA VAL A 98 23.59 -2.80 11.90
C VAL A 98 24.59 -2.80 10.75
N THR A 99 25.65 -3.61 10.88
CA THR A 99 26.62 -3.82 9.80
C THR A 99 26.06 -4.79 8.78
N CYS A 100 26.36 -4.56 7.51
CA CYS A 100 25.94 -5.38 6.37
C CYS A 100 27.15 -5.81 5.55
N ALA A 101 27.04 -6.94 4.85
CA ALA A 101 28.11 -7.44 4.00
C ALA A 101 28.32 -6.60 2.73
N SER A 102 27.27 -5.90 2.25
CA SER A 102 27.31 -5.04 1.07
C SER A 102 26.42 -3.79 1.21
N GLU A 103 26.64 -2.83 0.34
CA GLU A 103 25.77 -1.64 0.26
C GLU A 103 24.36 -1.98 -0.25
N VAL A 104 24.24 -2.97 -1.12
CA VAL A 104 22.94 -3.50 -1.59
C VAL A 104 22.14 -4.09 -0.43
N GLU A 105 22.79 -4.88 0.42
CA GLU A 105 22.14 -5.42 1.62
C GLU A 105 21.73 -4.32 2.59
N ALA A 106 22.57 -3.29 2.75
CA ALA A 106 22.24 -2.11 3.55
C ALA A 106 21.02 -1.35 2.99
N LEU A 107 20.92 -1.19 1.65
CA LEU A 107 19.76 -0.59 1.00
C LEU A 107 18.46 -1.39 1.24
N LEU A 108 18.51 -2.70 1.09
CA LEU A 108 17.36 -3.57 1.31
C LEU A 108 16.90 -3.54 2.79
N LEU A 109 17.85 -3.56 3.72
CA LEU A 109 17.58 -3.45 5.15
C LEU A 109 17.02 -2.08 5.53
N GLU A 110 17.56 -0.98 4.98
CA GLU A 110 17.06 0.38 5.15
C GLU A 110 15.58 0.47 4.76
N ASN A 111 15.24 0.03 3.53
CA ASN A 111 13.86 0.06 3.04
C ASN A 111 12.90 -0.74 3.91
N ASN A 112 13.31 -1.93 4.36
CA ASN A 112 12.54 -2.75 5.28
C ASN A 112 12.29 -2.05 6.63
N LEU A 113 13.33 -1.45 7.20
CA LEU A 113 13.24 -0.71 8.46
C LEU A 113 12.39 0.55 8.33
N ILE A 114 12.54 1.32 7.25
CA ILE A 114 11.71 2.50 6.99
C ILE A 114 10.23 2.09 6.93
N LYS A 115 9.91 1.03 6.21
CA LYS A 115 8.55 0.52 6.08
C LYS A 115 7.95 0.05 7.41
N ARG A 116 8.75 -0.63 8.23
CA ARG A 116 8.31 -1.16 9.53
C ARG A 116 8.18 -0.09 10.60
N LEU A 117 9.14 0.83 10.64
CA LEU A 117 9.28 1.82 11.72
C LEU A 117 8.61 3.17 11.39
N MET A 118 8.37 3.45 10.10
CA MET A 118 7.76 4.70 9.62
C MET A 118 8.41 5.98 10.18
N PRO A 119 9.76 6.12 10.13
CA PRO A 119 10.47 7.20 10.77
C PRO A 119 10.14 8.55 10.13
N ARG A 120 9.95 9.57 10.98
CA ARG A 120 9.41 10.90 10.60
C ARG A 120 10.25 11.65 9.55
N TYR A 121 11.55 11.44 9.56
CA TYR A 121 12.49 12.14 8.69
C TYR A 121 12.88 11.36 7.42
N ASN A 122 12.24 10.23 7.11
CA ASN A 122 12.41 9.51 5.84
C ASN A 122 11.28 9.82 4.84
N VAL A 123 11.52 9.46 3.58
CA VAL A 123 10.41 9.31 2.61
C VAL A 123 9.55 8.14 3.04
N LEU A 124 8.24 8.33 3.12
CA LEU A 124 7.33 7.29 3.59
C LEU A 124 6.27 6.99 2.54
N LEU A 125 6.20 5.74 2.13
CA LEU A 125 5.11 5.21 1.32
C LEU A 125 4.03 4.60 2.22
N ARG A 126 3.04 5.43 2.62
CA ARG A 126 1.99 5.03 3.58
C ARG A 126 0.91 4.12 2.99
N ASP A 127 0.65 4.19 1.68
CA ASP A 127 -0.40 3.40 1.00
C ASP A 127 0.21 2.22 0.25
N ASP A 128 0.75 1.24 0.99
CA ASP A 128 1.36 0.03 0.45
C ASP A 128 0.45 -1.19 0.57
N LYS A 129 -0.76 -1.08 0.05
CA LYS A 129 -1.66 -2.23 -0.06
C LYS A 129 -1.18 -3.18 -1.15
N THR A 130 -1.22 -4.48 -0.87
CA THR A 130 -0.94 -5.51 -1.87
C THR A 130 -1.88 -5.37 -3.07
N PHE A 131 -1.35 -5.62 -4.26
CA PHE A 131 -2.13 -5.63 -5.49
C PHE A 131 -2.88 -6.94 -5.65
N PRO A 132 -4.07 -6.92 -6.25
CA PRO A 132 -4.76 -8.14 -6.62
C PRO A 132 -4.19 -8.71 -7.93
N ASP A 133 -4.19 -10.04 -8.00
CA ASP A 133 -3.90 -10.84 -9.17
C ASP A 133 -5.16 -11.60 -9.64
N ILE A 134 -5.14 -12.10 -10.86
CA ILE A 134 -6.03 -13.15 -11.32
C ILE A 134 -5.30 -14.48 -11.11
N LEU A 135 -5.92 -15.41 -10.41
CA LEU A 135 -5.44 -16.77 -10.21
C LEU A 135 -6.30 -17.75 -11.03
N ILE A 136 -5.65 -18.52 -11.89
CA ILE A 136 -6.22 -19.73 -12.48
C ILE A 136 -5.66 -20.91 -11.69
N ARG A 137 -6.51 -21.59 -10.93
CA ARG A 137 -6.09 -22.66 -10.02
C ARG A 137 -5.54 -23.86 -10.79
N GLY A 138 -4.45 -24.44 -10.29
CA GLY A 138 -3.77 -25.58 -10.92
C GLY A 138 -3.94 -26.91 -10.17
N ASP A 139 -4.75 -26.93 -9.11
CA ASP A 139 -5.00 -28.05 -8.22
C ASP A 139 -6.36 -28.72 -8.45
N GLN A 140 -6.97 -28.47 -9.61
CA GLN A 140 -8.34 -28.90 -9.92
C GLN A 140 -8.44 -29.41 -11.37
N ASP A 141 -9.26 -30.45 -11.59
CA ASP A 141 -9.57 -30.98 -12.92
C ASP A 141 -10.28 -29.94 -13.81
N PHE A 142 -11.11 -29.12 -13.18
CA PHE A 142 -11.75 -27.97 -13.81
C PHE A 142 -11.29 -26.69 -13.09
N PRO A 143 -10.17 -26.07 -13.51
CA PRO A 143 -9.60 -24.90 -12.89
C PRO A 143 -10.59 -23.76 -12.68
N GLN A 144 -10.66 -23.25 -11.44
CA GLN A 144 -11.43 -22.06 -11.11
C GLN A 144 -10.62 -20.80 -11.44
N ILE A 145 -11.26 -19.77 -12.00
CA ILE A 145 -10.68 -18.45 -12.15
C ILE A 145 -11.17 -17.52 -11.03
N VAL A 146 -10.24 -16.91 -10.27
CA VAL A 146 -10.59 -16.09 -9.12
C VAL A 146 -9.67 -14.87 -8.99
N LYS A 147 -10.17 -13.86 -8.28
CA LYS A 147 -9.34 -12.78 -7.77
C LYS A 147 -8.54 -13.27 -6.56
N HIS A 148 -7.23 -13.05 -6.58
CA HIS A 148 -6.33 -13.34 -5.48
C HIS A 148 -5.69 -12.05 -4.97
N ARG A 149 -5.39 -12.01 -3.67
CA ARG A 149 -4.63 -10.94 -3.04
C ARG A 149 -3.80 -11.52 -1.90
N GLY A 150 -2.54 -11.10 -1.79
CA GLY A 150 -1.60 -11.56 -0.77
C GLY A 150 -0.50 -12.43 -1.34
N ALA A 151 0.07 -13.32 -0.53
CA ALA A 151 1.14 -14.22 -0.93
C ALA A 151 0.67 -15.19 -2.04
N ARG A 152 1.55 -15.48 -3.00
CA ARG A 152 1.28 -16.43 -4.09
C ARG A 152 1.61 -17.87 -3.67
N ASP A 153 0.98 -18.31 -2.58
CA ASP A 153 1.18 -19.61 -1.94
C ASP A 153 0.29 -20.74 -2.50
N ARG A 154 -0.73 -20.36 -3.30
CA ARG A 154 -1.65 -21.32 -3.92
C ARG A 154 -1.09 -21.91 -5.20
N LYS A 155 -1.40 -23.18 -5.46
CA LYS A 155 -1.05 -23.84 -6.74
C LYS A 155 -1.88 -23.24 -7.88
N GLY A 156 -1.22 -22.80 -8.94
CA GLY A 156 -1.84 -22.23 -10.12
C GLY A 156 -1.03 -21.11 -10.75
N ASP A 157 -1.58 -20.51 -11.81
CA ASP A 157 -0.96 -19.42 -12.54
C ASP A 157 -1.52 -18.09 -12.10
N PHE A 158 -0.61 -17.17 -11.72
CA PHE A 158 -0.95 -15.83 -11.29
C PHE A 158 -0.67 -14.83 -12.40
N PHE A 159 -1.68 -14.05 -12.76
CA PHE A 159 -1.60 -12.99 -13.76
C PHE A 159 -1.85 -11.62 -13.09
N GLY A 160 -0.89 -10.74 -13.20
CA GLY A 160 -0.92 -9.41 -12.57
C GLY A 160 0.49 -8.87 -12.31
N PRO A 161 0.64 -7.84 -11.48
CA PRO A 161 -0.41 -7.23 -10.66
C PRO A 161 -1.39 -6.32 -11.42
N PHE A 162 -2.60 -6.16 -10.87
CA PHE A 162 -3.59 -5.19 -11.33
C PHE A 162 -3.65 -3.99 -10.38
N ALA A 163 -3.83 -2.79 -10.91
CA ALA A 163 -3.83 -1.56 -10.13
C ALA A 163 -4.95 -1.51 -9.07
N SER A 164 -6.08 -2.16 -9.31
CA SER A 164 -7.23 -2.15 -8.39
C SER A 164 -8.07 -3.43 -8.48
N ALA A 165 -8.87 -3.67 -7.44
CA ALA A 165 -9.87 -4.74 -7.43
C ALA A 165 -10.91 -4.57 -8.55
N GLY A 166 -11.26 -3.33 -8.89
CA GLY A 166 -12.16 -3.01 -10.00
C GLY A 166 -11.58 -3.43 -11.36
N ALA A 167 -10.27 -3.23 -11.59
CA ALA A 167 -9.59 -3.67 -12.79
C ALA A 167 -9.63 -5.19 -12.93
N VAL A 168 -9.32 -5.94 -11.86
CA VAL A 168 -9.44 -7.40 -11.85
C VAL A 168 -10.86 -7.85 -12.15
N ASN A 169 -11.87 -7.27 -11.51
CA ASN A 169 -13.26 -7.68 -11.71
C ASN A 169 -13.73 -7.43 -13.16
N ARG A 170 -13.31 -6.32 -13.78
CA ARG A 170 -13.58 -6.06 -15.21
C ARG A 170 -12.94 -7.14 -16.08
N THR A 171 -11.66 -7.42 -15.88
CA THR A 171 -10.96 -8.45 -16.65
C THR A 171 -11.57 -9.84 -16.44
N LEU A 172 -11.92 -10.22 -15.20
CA LEU A 172 -12.59 -11.49 -14.91
C LEU A 172 -13.93 -11.61 -15.63
N ASN A 173 -14.74 -10.55 -15.65
CA ASN A 173 -16.02 -10.56 -16.38
C ASN A 173 -15.85 -10.81 -17.87
N VAL A 174 -14.78 -10.27 -18.46
CA VAL A 174 -14.48 -10.49 -19.86
C VAL A 174 -13.96 -11.88 -20.12
N LEU A 175 -13.03 -12.37 -19.28
CA LEU A 175 -12.50 -13.74 -19.39
C LEU A 175 -13.63 -14.78 -19.27
N GLN A 176 -14.61 -14.56 -18.42
CA GLN A 176 -15.78 -15.42 -18.31
C GLN A 176 -16.64 -15.41 -19.58
N ARG A 177 -16.82 -14.27 -20.24
CA ARG A 177 -17.56 -14.18 -21.51
C ARG A 177 -16.78 -14.76 -22.68
N ALA A 178 -15.46 -14.56 -22.74
CA ALA A 178 -14.62 -15.01 -23.82
C ALA A 178 -14.30 -16.52 -23.74
N PHE A 179 -14.07 -17.02 -22.52
CA PHE A 179 -13.54 -18.37 -22.27
C PHE A 179 -14.48 -19.26 -21.45
N LEU A 180 -15.63 -18.77 -21.02
CA LEU A 180 -16.66 -19.51 -20.29
C LEU A 180 -16.15 -20.29 -19.06
N LEU A 181 -15.19 -19.71 -18.34
CA LEU A 181 -14.54 -20.34 -17.19
C LEU A 181 -15.38 -20.23 -15.92
N ARG A 182 -15.36 -21.29 -15.10
CA ARG A 182 -16.06 -21.28 -13.82
C ARG A 182 -15.40 -20.34 -12.80
N ASN A 183 -16.21 -19.66 -12.00
CA ASN A 183 -15.80 -18.86 -10.86
C ASN A 183 -16.34 -19.36 -9.51
N CYS A 184 -17.21 -20.37 -9.53
CA CYS A 184 -17.83 -20.93 -8.33
C CYS A 184 -16.82 -21.68 -7.46
N THR A 185 -17.06 -21.72 -6.15
CA THR A 185 -16.27 -22.48 -5.18
C THR A 185 -16.44 -23.99 -5.38
N ASP A 186 -15.48 -24.78 -4.89
CA ASP A 186 -15.50 -26.24 -5.07
C ASP A 186 -16.69 -26.90 -4.39
N GLY A 187 -17.15 -26.37 -3.23
CA GLY A 187 -18.36 -26.86 -2.57
C GLY A 187 -19.59 -26.65 -3.44
N VAL A 188 -19.73 -25.48 -4.06
CA VAL A 188 -20.84 -25.21 -5.00
C VAL A 188 -20.72 -26.05 -6.25
N PHE A 189 -19.49 -26.25 -6.77
CA PHE A 189 -19.23 -27.06 -7.96
C PHE A 189 -19.67 -28.53 -7.81
N ARG A 190 -19.26 -29.15 -6.70
CA ARG A 190 -19.53 -30.59 -6.44
C ARG A 190 -20.99 -30.91 -6.16
N ASN A 191 -21.73 -29.95 -5.57
CA ASN A 191 -23.11 -30.16 -5.13
C ASN A 191 -24.16 -29.70 -6.16
N ARG A 192 -23.76 -29.45 -7.43
CA ARG A 192 -24.68 -29.05 -8.50
C ARG A 192 -25.28 -30.24 -9.23
N SER A 193 -26.61 -30.26 -9.34
CA SER A 193 -27.37 -31.20 -10.15
C SER A 193 -27.92 -30.59 -11.45
N ARG A 194 -27.89 -29.24 -11.57
CA ARG A 194 -28.39 -28.52 -12.76
C ARG A 194 -27.49 -27.30 -13.02
N PRO A 195 -27.38 -26.81 -14.29
CA PRO A 195 -26.59 -25.63 -14.61
C PRO A 195 -27.12 -24.40 -13.86
N CYS A 196 -26.19 -23.52 -13.48
CA CYS A 196 -26.55 -22.29 -12.76
C CYS A 196 -26.75 -21.12 -13.74
N LEU A 197 -27.17 -19.96 -13.21
CA LEU A 197 -27.36 -18.74 -13.99
C LEU A 197 -26.15 -18.36 -14.86
N GLN A 198 -24.90 -18.63 -14.41
CA GLN A 198 -23.70 -18.31 -15.18
C GLN A 198 -23.65 -19.04 -16.53
N TYR A 199 -24.17 -20.27 -16.60
CA TYR A 199 -24.32 -20.98 -17.87
C TYR A 199 -25.39 -20.33 -18.74
N GLN A 200 -26.56 -20.03 -18.19
CA GLN A 200 -27.67 -19.41 -18.92
C GLN A 200 -27.28 -18.05 -19.53
N ILE A 201 -26.50 -17.24 -18.81
CA ILE A 201 -26.01 -15.95 -19.31
C ILE A 201 -24.68 -16.05 -20.08
N LYS A 202 -24.31 -17.27 -20.52
CA LYS A 202 -23.13 -17.55 -21.34
C LYS A 202 -21.82 -17.05 -20.75
N ARG A 203 -21.59 -17.31 -19.44
CA ARG A 203 -20.35 -16.97 -18.72
C ARG A 203 -19.61 -18.17 -18.16
N CYS A 204 -20.18 -19.37 -18.29
CA CYS A 204 -19.61 -20.62 -17.83
C CYS A 204 -20.07 -21.76 -18.75
N SER A 205 -19.19 -22.70 -19.04
CA SER A 205 -19.47 -23.90 -19.85
C SER A 205 -20.19 -25.01 -19.07
N ALA A 206 -20.56 -24.79 -17.80
CA ALA A 206 -21.22 -25.73 -16.91
C ALA A 206 -20.51 -27.10 -16.76
N PRO A 207 -19.20 -27.13 -16.43
CA PRO A 207 -18.48 -28.38 -16.18
C PRO A 207 -19.01 -29.17 -14.99
N CYS A 208 -19.69 -28.51 -14.05
CA CYS A 208 -20.28 -29.13 -12.86
C CYS A 208 -21.41 -30.12 -13.17
N VAL A 209 -22.00 -30.08 -14.39
CA VAL A 209 -23.07 -30.98 -14.84
C VAL A 209 -22.68 -31.73 -16.15
N GLY A 210 -21.39 -31.74 -16.48
CA GLY A 210 -20.86 -32.52 -17.60
C GLY A 210 -21.15 -31.96 -19.00
N TYR A 211 -21.49 -30.67 -19.14
CA TYR A 211 -21.75 -30.04 -20.44
C TYR A 211 -20.50 -29.77 -21.26
N ILE A 212 -19.33 -29.93 -20.68
CA ILE A 212 -18.02 -29.88 -21.33
C ILE A 212 -17.13 -30.98 -20.73
N SER A 213 -16.34 -31.66 -21.60
CA SER A 213 -15.35 -32.62 -21.11
C SER A 213 -14.16 -31.95 -20.42
N GLN A 214 -13.38 -32.74 -19.70
CA GLN A 214 -12.18 -32.24 -19.03
C GLN A 214 -11.16 -31.68 -20.04
N GLU A 215 -10.96 -32.38 -21.16
CA GLU A 215 -10.07 -31.99 -22.25
C GLU A 215 -10.54 -30.68 -22.90
N GLY A 216 -11.84 -30.58 -23.20
CA GLY A 216 -12.43 -29.36 -23.78
C GLY A 216 -12.31 -28.16 -22.84
N TYR A 217 -12.52 -28.38 -21.54
CA TYR A 217 -12.34 -27.34 -20.57
C TYR A 217 -10.87 -26.93 -20.41
N ALA A 218 -9.93 -27.88 -20.38
CA ALA A 218 -8.49 -27.63 -20.32
C ALA A 218 -8.01 -26.84 -21.55
N ALA A 219 -8.51 -27.12 -22.74
CA ALA A 219 -8.22 -26.33 -23.95
C ALA A 219 -8.67 -24.86 -23.79
N THR A 220 -9.86 -24.64 -23.22
CA THR A 220 -10.37 -23.30 -22.96
C THR A 220 -9.53 -22.56 -21.90
N VAL A 221 -9.07 -23.26 -20.86
CA VAL A 221 -8.15 -22.72 -19.85
C VAL A 221 -6.82 -22.33 -20.49
N ALA A 222 -6.28 -23.16 -21.39
CA ALA A 222 -5.04 -22.87 -22.11
C ALA A 222 -5.17 -21.60 -22.98
N GLN A 223 -6.29 -21.42 -23.68
CA GLN A 223 -6.59 -20.20 -24.44
C GLN A 223 -6.64 -18.95 -23.51
N ALA A 224 -7.29 -19.06 -22.34
CA ALA A 224 -7.35 -17.96 -21.37
C ALA A 224 -5.97 -17.61 -20.81
N LYS A 225 -5.12 -18.60 -20.51
CA LYS A 225 -3.72 -18.39 -20.09
C LYS A 225 -2.91 -17.72 -21.20
N ALA A 226 -3.06 -18.17 -22.46
CA ALA A 226 -2.40 -17.56 -23.61
C ALA A 226 -2.79 -16.09 -23.78
N PHE A 227 -4.08 -15.77 -23.67
CA PHE A 227 -4.59 -14.40 -23.71
C PHE A 227 -4.00 -13.52 -22.60
N LEU A 228 -4.01 -13.99 -21.35
CA LEU A 228 -3.44 -13.27 -20.20
C LEU A 228 -1.91 -13.13 -20.27
N SER A 229 -1.24 -14.01 -21.02
CA SER A 229 0.20 -13.94 -21.28
C SER A 229 0.55 -13.09 -22.53
N GLY A 230 -0.42 -12.36 -23.10
CA GLY A 230 -0.19 -11.43 -24.23
C GLY A 230 -0.29 -12.07 -25.62
N ARG A 231 -0.52 -13.36 -25.76
CA ARG A 231 -0.73 -14.05 -27.03
C ARG A 231 -2.19 -13.91 -27.52
N SER A 232 -2.71 -12.69 -27.41
CA SER A 232 -4.13 -12.43 -27.73
C SER A 232 -4.44 -12.57 -29.22
N GLN A 233 -3.45 -12.28 -30.10
CA GLN A 233 -3.64 -12.42 -31.55
C GLN A 233 -3.78 -13.91 -31.95
N GLU A 234 -2.89 -14.77 -31.44
CA GLU A 234 -2.97 -16.24 -31.68
C GLU A 234 -4.34 -16.81 -31.25
N VAL A 235 -4.82 -16.39 -30.08
CA VAL A 235 -6.15 -16.83 -29.58
C VAL A 235 -7.28 -16.33 -30.47
N LYS A 236 -7.19 -15.09 -30.99
CA LYS A 236 -8.19 -14.56 -31.94
C LYS A 236 -8.19 -15.31 -33.26
N ASP A 237 -7.00 -15.55 -33.82
CA ASP A 237 -6.89 -16.24 -35.09
C ASP A 237 -7.45 -17.66 -35.00
N ASN A 238 -7.20 -18.37 -33.89
CA ASN A 238 -7.80 -19.66 -33.61
C ASN A 238 -9.33 -19.59 -33.51
N LEU A 239 -9.87 -18.61 -32.79
CA LEU A 239 -11.32 -18.42 -32.65
C LEU A 239 -11.99 -18.04 -33.98
N VAL A 240 -11.32 -17.27 -34.85
CA VAL A 240 -11.80 -16.94 -36.19
C VAL A 240 -11.84 -18.20 -37.05
N SER A 241 -10.82 -19.05 -37.01
CA SER A 241 -10.79 -20.32 -37.74
C SER A 241 -11.91 -21.26 -37.29
N GLU A 242 -12.10 -21.40 -35.97
CA GLU A 242 -13.20 -22.22 -35.40
C GLU A 242 -14.57 -21.66 -35.76
N MET A 243 -14.75 -20.34 -35.80
CA MET A 243 -15.98 -19.68 -36.22
C MET A 243 -16.28 -20.00 -37.70
N GLN A 244 -15.25 -19.89 -38.56
CA GLN A 244 -15.41 -20.17 -39.99
C GLN A 244 -15.74 -21.65 -40.23
N ALA A 245 -15.02 -22.57 -39.57
CA ALA A 245 -15.29 -24.02 -39.68
C ALA A 245 -16.72 -24.37 -39.23
N ALA A 246 -17.22 -23.77 -38.15
CA ALA A 246 -18.60 -23.97 -37.72
C ALA A 246 -19.62 -23.42 -38.74
N SER A 247 -19.32 -22.26 -39.34
CA SER A 247 -20.17 -21.66 -40.39
C SER A 247 -20.21 -22.53 -41.64
N ASP A 248 -19.07 -23.05 -42.07
CA ASP A 248 -18.98 -23.93 -43.25
C ASP A 248 -19.71 -25.27 -43.03
N ALA A 249 -19.74 -25.75 -41.79
CA ALA A 249 -20.53 -26.89 -41.33
C ALA A 249 -22.04 -26.57 -41.12
N MET A 250 -22.49 -25.35 -41.43
CA MET A 250 -23.84 -24.83 -41.18
C MET A 250 -24.28 -24.87 -39.68
N ASP A 251 -23.34 -24.99 -38.75
CA ASP A 251 -23.59 -24.89 -37.30
C ASP A 251 -23.54 -23.39 -36.86
N PHE A 252 -24.60 -22.67 -37.21
CA PHE A 252 -24.68 -21.22 -37.01
C PHE A 252 -24.75 -20.84 -35.53
N GLU A 253 -25.26 -21.72 -34.65
CA GLU A 253 -25.29 -21.45 -33.20
C GLU A 253 -23.86 -21.46 -32.63
N ARG A 254 -23.06 -22.41 -33.05
CA ARG A 254 -21.68 -22.54 -32.66
C ARG A 254 -20.82 -21.41 -33.25
N ALA A 255 -21.03 -21.06 -34.53
CA ALA A 255 -20.39 -19.91 -35.16
C ALA A 255 -20.74 -18.59 -34.43
N ALA A 256 -22.01 -18.38 -34.05
CA ALA A 256 -22.43 -17.22 -33.27
C ALA A 256 -21.77 -17.16 -31.87
N SER A 257 -21.59 -18.32 -31.23
CA SER A 257 -20.87 -18.41 -29.96
C SER A 257 -19.42 -17.94 -30.09
N TYR A 258 -18.69 -18.38 -31.12
CA TYR A 258 -17.31 -17.91 -31.36
C TYR A 258 -17.25 -16.43 -31.71
N ARG A 259 -18.17 -15.89 -32.50
CA ARG A 259 -18.28 -14.44 -32.78
C ARG A 259 -18.49 -13.64 -31.50
N ASP A 260 -19.34 -14.08 -30.59
CA ASP A 260 -19.64 -13.39 -29.35
C ASP A 260 -18.42 -13.40 -28.39
N ARG A 261 -17.65 -14.49 -28.40
CA ARG A 261 -16.36 -14.58 -27.68
C ARG A 261 -15.33 -13.60 -28.26
N LEU A 262 -15.21 -13.50 -29.58
CA LEU A 262 -14.33 -12.53 -30.26
C LEU A 262 -14.73 -11.08 -29.92
N ARG A 263 -16.03 -10.76 -29.92
CA ARG A 263 -16.54 -9.44 -29.50
C ARG A 263 -16.20 -9.13 -28.05
N ALA A 264 -16.33 -10.10 -27.14
CA ALA A 264 -15.95 -9.93 -25.75
C ALA A 264 -14.45 -9.61 -25.60
N MET A 265 -13.58 -10.28 -26.37
CA MET A 265 -12.13 -9.99 -26.37
C MET A 265 -11.82 -8.61 -26.97
N ALA A 266 -12.47 -8.20 -28.06
CA ALA A 266 -12.27 -6.89 -28.66
C ALA A 266 -12.65 -5.75 -27.72
N HIS A 267 -13.72 -5.91 -26.94
CA HIS A 267 -14.15 -4.91 -25.96
C HIS A 267 -13.12 -4.65 -24.84
N VAL A 268 -12.32 -5.65 -24.48
CA VAL A 268 -11.20 -5.43 -23.52
C VAL A 268 -10.12 -4.54 -24.11
N GLN A 269 -9.79 -4.78 -25.37
CA GLN A 269 -8.71 -4.04 -26.03
C GLN A 269 -9.10 -2.59 -26.33
N SER A 270 -10.37 -2.33 -26.67
CA SER A 270 -10.87 -0.98 -26.91
C SER A 270 -11.06 -0.14 -25.64
N SER A 271 -11.26 -0.77 -24.49
CA SER A 271 -11.36 -0.06 -23.19
C SER A 271 -10.00 0.18 -22.51
N GLN A 272 -8.91 -0.29 -23.10
CA GLN A 272 -7.54 -0.05 -22.68
C GLN A 272 -6.92 0.97 -23.64
N ASP A 273 -7.17 2.25 -23.38
CA ASP A 273 -6.91 3.37 -24.29
C ASP A 273 -5.47 3.56 -24.77
N ILE A 274 -4.48 2.76 -24.29
CA ILE A 274 -3.10 2.90 -24.75
C ILE A 274 -2.40 1.54 -24.78
N ASN A 275 -2.56 0.79 -25.85
CA ASN A 275 -1.64 -0.28 -26.22
C ASN A 275 -0.44 0.36 -26.93
N ILE A 276 0.66 0.51 -26.21
CA ILE A 276 1.90 1.07 -26.76
C ILE A 276 2.75 -0.06 -27.30
N GLU A 277 2.97 -0.06 -28.59
CA GLU A 277 3.87 -1.03 -29.24
C GLU A 277 5.27 -0.98 -28.63
N GLY A 278 5.86 -2.15 -28.37
CA GLY A 278 7.22 -2.29 -27.84
C GLY A 278 7.37 -2.21 -26.32
N ILE A 279 6.26 -2.16 -25.57
CA ILE A 279 6.27 -2.33 -24.12
C ILE A 279 5.79 -3.75 -23.81
N GLY A 280 6.67 -4.58 -23.21
CA GLY A 280 6.33 -5.89 -22.72
C GLY A 280 5.85 -5.86 -21.24
N ASP A 281 6.60 -6.59 -20.38
CA ASP A 281 6.42 -6.51 -18.92
C ASP A 281 7.19 -5.33 -18.36
N ALA A 282 6.50 -4.24 -18.07
CA ALA A 282 7.07 -3.01 -17.57
C ALA A 282 6.19 -2.32 -16.52
N ASP A 283 6.83 -1.63 -15.59
CA ASP A 283 6.18 -0.61 -14.78
C ASP A 283 6.66 0.76 -15.28
N VAL A 284 5.70 1.62 -15.67
CA VAL A 284 5.98 2.99 -16.10
C VAL A 284 5.66 3.90 -14.92
N ILE A 285 6.67 4.60 -14.44
CA ILE A 285 6.61 5.37 -13.20
C ILE A 285 7.03 6.80 -13.48
N ALA A 286 6.15 7.74 -13.22
CA ALA A 286 6.43 9.16 -13.38
C ALA A 286 6.21 9.91 -12.07
N LEU A 287 7.17 10.74 -11.71
CA LEU A 287 7.08 11.63 -10.55
C LEU A 287 6.86 13.06 -11.03
N GLU A 288 5.86 13.70 -10.43
CA GLU A 288 5.65 15.15 -10.48
C GLU A 288 5.85 15.72 -9.08
N HIS A 289 6.64 16.80 -8.99
CA HIS A 289 6.95 17.48 -7.73
C HIS A 289 6.61 18.97 -7.84
N ARG A 290 5.71 19.45 -6.98
CA ARG A 290 5.28 20.85 -6.97
C ARG A 290 4.81 21.28 -5.59
N GLY A 291 5.20 22.49 -5.17
CA GLY A 291 4.75 23.03 -3.88
C GLY A 291 5.17 22.20 -2.67
N GLY A 292 6.30 21.49 -2.74
CA GLY A 292 6.79 20.62 -1.67
C GLY A 292 5.98 19.34 -1.49
N GLN A 293 5.14 18.97 -2.44
CA GLN A 293 4.41 17.71 -2.49
C GLN A 293 4.78 16.95 -3.77
N SER A 294 4.69 15.63 -3.71
CA SER A 294 4.96 14.76 -4.85
C SER A 294 3.78 13.84 -5.14
N CYS A 295 3.52 13.65 -6.43
CA CYS A 295 2.68 12.56 -6.92
C CYS A 295 3.54 11.62 -7.77
N ILE A 296 3.45 10.33 -7.51
CA ILE A 296 4.08 9.29 -8.33
C ILE A 296 2.98 8.46 -8.95
N GLN A 297 2.91 8.51 -10.28
CA GLN A 297 1.96 7.73 -11.07
C GLN A 297 2.65 6.44 -11.54
N VAL A 298 2.00 5.30 -11.33
CA VAL A 298 2.49 3.99 -11.78
C VAL A 298 1.48 3.37 -12.74
N PHE A 299 1.94 2.98 -13.93
CA PHE A 299 1.19 2.19 -14.90
C PHE A 299 1.77 0.78 -14.95
N PHE A 300 0.92 -0.23 -14.85
CA PHE A 300 1.33 -1.62 -14.85
C PHE A 300 1.13 -2.24 -16.23
N TYR A 301 2.20 -2.41 -16.98
CA TYR A 301 2.16 -3.14 -18.25
C TYR A 301 2.58 -4.59 -18.04
N ARG A 302 1.74 -5.53 -18.46
CA ARG A 302 2.03 -6.97 -18.47
C ARG A 302 1.63 -7.53 -19.80
N ALA A 303 2.57 -8.23 -20.45
CA ALA A 303 2.39 -8.76 -21.80
C ALA A 303 1.89 -7.70 -22.81
N GLY A 304 2.38 -6.46 -22.68
CA GLY A 304 1.99 -5.34 -23.53
C GLY A 304 0.63 -4.68 -23.18
N GLN A 305 -0.11 -5.24 -22.22
CA GLN A 305 -1.41 -4.71 -21.80
C GLN A 305 -1.30 -3.87 -20.53
N ASN A 306 -2.02 -2.75 -20.48
CA ASN A 306 -2.09 -1.92 -19.28
C ASN A 306 -3.08 -2.53 -18.27
N ASN A 307 -2.56 -3.09 -17.17
CA ASN A 307 -3.35 -3.66 -16.07
C ASN A 307 -3.89 -2.60 -15.10
N GLY A 308 -3.85 -1.34 -15.50
CA GLY A 308 -4.36 -0.20 -14.74
C GLY A 308 -3.26 0.70 -14.22
N THR A 309 -3.69 1.80 -13.60
CA THR A 309 -2.84 2.88 -13.11
C THR A 309 -3.11 3.18 -11.65
N ARG A 310 -2.12 3.70 -10.94
CA ARG A 310 -2.26 4.13 -9.56
C ARG A 310 -1.39 5.32 -9.24
N SER A 311 -1.97 6.30 -8.54
CA SER A 311 -1.26 7.47 -8.02
C SER A 311 -0.84 7.21 -6.57
N TYR A 312 0.36 7.63 -6.21
CA TYR A 312 0.93 7.61 -4.87
C TYR A 312 1.35 9.01 -4.47
N PHE A 313 1.19 9.31 -3.20
CA PHE A 313 1.58 10.58 -2.62
C PHE A 313 2.50 10.29 -1.42
N PRO A 314 3.79 10.06 -1.66
CA PRO A 314 4.73 9.80 -0.57
C PRO A 314 4.82 11.00 0.35
N SER A 315 4.93 10.72 1.65
CA SER A 315 5.18 11.76 2.66
C SER A 315 6.68 12.00 2.74
N HIS A 316 7.12 13.23 2.55
CA HIS A 316 8.52 13.65 2.60
C HIS A 316 8.62 15.13 3.00
N ASP A 317 9.83 15.59 3.26
CA ASP A 317 10.09 17.00 3.52
C ASP A 317 9.87 17.84 2.25
N LYS A 318 9.33 19.05 2.41
CA LYS A 318 9.01 19.96 1.29
C LYS A 318 10.23 20.38 0.45
N GLN A 319 11.42 20.34 1.05
CA GLN A 319 12.68 20.73 0.41
C GLN A 319 13.49 19.53 -0.11
N MET A 320 12.90 18.31 -0.10
CA MET A 320 13.59 17.12 -0.57
C MET A 320 13.66 17.09 -2.10
N GLU A 321 14.86 16.80 -2.62
CA GLU A 321 15.08 16.68 -4.06
C GLU A 321 14.26 15.54 -4.68
N PRO A 322 13.67 15.79 -5.86
CA PRO A 322 12.81 14.80 -6.53
C PRO A 322 13.49 13.45 -6.77
N GLY A 323 14.79 13.44 -7.07
CA GLY A 323 15.59 12.21 -7.28
C GLY A 323 15.62 11.32 -6.03
N LEU A 324 15.80 11.93 -4.84
CA LEU A 324 15.74 11.23 -3.55
C LEU A 324 14.34 10.68 -3.24
N VAL A 325 13.30 11.46 -3.55
CA VAL A 325 11.92 11.01 -3.36
C VAL A 325 11.62 9.79 -4.24
N LEU A 326 12.05 9.84 -5.51
CA LEU A 326 11.87 8.75 -6.46
C LEU A 326 12.65 7.49 -6.04
N ALA A 327 13.91 7.66 -5.60
CA ALA A 327 14.73 6.56 -5.10
C ALA A 327 14.11 5.88 -3.89
N GLY A 328 13.71 6.66 -2.89
CA GLY A 328 13.03 6.15 -1.69
C GLY A 328 11.70 5.46 -1.99
N PHE A 329 10.95 5.99 -2.99
CA PHE A 329 9.72 5.35 -3.46
C PHE A 329 10.01 4.00 -4.10
N LEU A 330 10.96 3.92 -5.04
CA LEU A 330 11.28 2.68 -5.76
C LEU A 330 11.73 1.58 -4.81
N GLY A 331 12.60 1.90 -3.85
CA GLY A 331 13.06 0.95 -2.84
C GLY A 331 11.92 0.36 -2.02
N GLN A 332 11.02 1.20 -1.49
CA GLN A 332 9.86 0.77 -0.70
C GLN A 332 8.79 0.09 -1.56
N PHE A 333 8.57 0.59 -2.78
CA PHE A 333 7.57 0.05 -3.71
C PHE A 333 7.87 -1.39 -4.10
N TYR A 334 9.12 -1.70 -4.41
CA TYR A 334 9.56 -3.04 -4.76
C TYR A 334 9.98 -3.90 -3.56
N GLU A 335 9.92 -3.39 -2.34
CA GLU A 335 10.25 -4.19 -1.15
C GLU A 335 9.35 -5.43 -1.03
N SER A 336 8.05 -5.28 -1.24
CA SER A 336 7.06 -6.36 -1.12
C SER A 336 6.60 -6.96 -2.46
N ARG A 337 7.22 -6.55 -3.59
CA ARG A 337 6.78 -6.92 -4.94
C ARG A 337 7.94 -7.34 -5.83
N PRO A 338 7.76 -8.37 -6.68
CA PRO A 338 8.74 -8.69 -7.70
C PRO A 338 8.77 -7.57 -8.75
N PRO A 339 9.93 -6.99 -9.06
CA PRO A 339 10.05 -6.00 -10.13
C PRO A 339 9.82 -6.66 -11.50
N PRO A 340 9.24 -5.94 -12.49
CA PRO A 340 9.13 -6.40 -13.88
C PRO A 340 10.49 -6.42 -14.56
N LYS A 341 10.51 -6.78 -15.86
CA LYS A 341 11.74 -6.76 -16.66
C LYS A 341 12.24 -5.33 -16.87
N ASP A 342 11.34 -4.42 -17.17
CA ASP A 342 11.62 -3.02 -17.44
C ASP A 342 10.92 -2.12 -16.40
N VAL A 343 11.66 -1.13 -15.88
CA VAL A 343 11.12 -0.02 -15.08
C VAL A 343 11.43 1.26 -15.84
N LEU A 344 10.40 1.91 -16.35
CA LEU A 344 10.54 3.12 -17.18
C LEU A 344 10.20 4.35 -16.36
N LEU A 345 11.10 5.33 -16.31
CA LEU A 345 10.99 6.52 -15.48
C LEU A 345 10.95 7.79 -16.33
N ASN A 346 10.36 8.87 -15.80
CA ASN A 346 10.41 10.19 -16.44
C ASN A 346 11.67 10.98 -16.08
N GLN A 347 12.34 10.62 -14.99
CA GLN A 347 13.58 11.24 -14.53
C GLN A 347 14.47 10.21 -13.82
N THR A 348 15.76 10.51 -13.71
CA THR A 348 16.73 9.63 -13.06
C THR A 348 16.58 9.72 -11.53
N PRO A 349 16.41 8.59 -10.82
CA PRO A 349 16.46 8.58 -9.36
C PRO A 349 17.91 8.73 -8.89
N ASP A 350 18.10 9.17 -7.66
CA ASP A 350 19.40 9.12 -7.01
C ASP A 350 19.83 7.66 -6.84
N GLU A 351 21.13 7.42 -6.88
CA GLU A 351 21.74 6.09 -6.70
C GLU A 351 21.19 5.01 -7.67
N LEU A 352 20.97 5.38 -8.93
CA LEU A 352 20.38 4.50 -9.95
C LEU A 352 21.06 3.13 -10.05
N ASP A 353 22.40 3.09 -10.02
CA ASP A 353 23.17 1.85 -10.17
C ASP A 353 22.91 0.90 -9.00
N LEU A 354 22.92 1.41 -7.77
CA LEU A 354 22.64 0.64 -6.56
C LEU A 354 21.18 0.13 -6.53
N LEU A 355 20.22 0.97 -6.94
CA LEU A 355 18.82 0.56 -7.07
C LEU A 355 18.66 -0.55 -8.11
N THR A 356 19.34 -0.43 -9.26
CA THR A 356 19.30 -1.44 -10.32
C THR A 356 19.85 -2.78 -9.82
N GLU A 357 20.98 -2.77 -9.13
CA GLU A 357 21.59 -3.97 -8.54
C GLU A 357 20.68 -4.62 -7.51
N ALA A 358 20.09 -3.82 -6.61
CA ALA A 358 19.15 -4.30 -5.61
C ALA A 358 17.90 -4.94 -6.22
N LEU A 359 17.34 -4.34 -7.29
CA LEU A 359 16.18 -4.90 -7.99
C LEU A 359 16.54 -6.17 -8.77
N CYS A 360 17.71 -6.25 -9.37
CA CYS A 360 18.20 -7.47 -10.02
C CYS A 360 18.37 -8.62 -9.02
N LEU A 361 19.00 -8.35 -7.87
CA LEU A 361 19.16 -9.34 -6.79
C LEU A 361 17.81 -9.87 -6.32
N LYS A 362 16.86 -8.96 -6.08
CA LYS A 362 15.52 -9.32 -5.64
C LYS A 362 14.72 -10.10 -6.67
N ALA A 363 14.87 -9.76 -7.94
CA ALA A 363 14.17 -10.45 -9.03
C ALA A 363 14.78 -11.82 -9.38
N GLY A 364 16.02 -12.09 -8.98
CA GLY A 364 16.81 -13.24 -9.45
C GLY A 364 17.10 -13.22 -10.95
N ARG A 365 16.97 -12.05 -11.61
CA ARG A 365 17.16 -11.83 -13.04
C ARG A 365 17.49 -10.37 -13.33
N LYS A 366 17.96 -10.09 -14.54
CA LYS A 366 18.22 -8.72 -14.98
C LYS A 366 16.95 -7.89 -15.01
N VAL A 367 16.97 -6.73 -14.36
CA VAL A 367 15.95 -5.68 -14.38
C VAL A 367 16.58 -4.43 -14.97
N ALA A 368 15.92 -3.81 -15.95
CA ALA A 368 16.39 -2.58 -16.58
C ALA A 368 15.60 -1.39 -16.03
N ILE A 369 16.29 -0.43 -15.42
CA ILE A 369 15.71 0.88 -15.07
C ILE A 369 16.16 1.86 -16.13
N ALA A 370 15.24 2.55 -16.82
CA ALA A 370 15.57 3.45 -17.92
C ALA A 370 14.68 4.69 -17.96
N VAL A 371 15.26 5.80 -18.43
CA VAL A 371 14.55 7.03 -18.79
C VAL A 371 14.50 7.13 -20.31
N PRO A 372 13.41 6.66 -20.96
CA PRO A 372 13.33 6.61 -22.41
C PRO A 372 13.24 8.02 -23.02
N GLN A 373 13.99 8.23 -24.11
CA GLN A 373 14.06 9.53 -24.78
C GLN A 373 13.18 9.63 -26.03
N ARG A 374 12.76 8.50 -26.62
CA ARG A 374 12.01 8.43 -27.88
C ARG A 374 11.13 7.17 -27.99
N GLY A 375 10.22 7.18 -28.96
CA GLY A 375 9.39 6.03 -29.31
C GLY A 375 8.21 5.80 -28.34
N GLY A 376 7.57 4.62 -28.43
CA GLY A 376 6.41 4.26 -27.63
C GLY A 376 6.67 4.28 -26.13
N ARG A 377 7.86 3.87 -25.69
CA ARG A 377 8.25 3.91 -24.25
C ARG A 377 8.27 5.33 -23.70
N ARG A 378 8.74 6.32 -24.48
CA ARG A 378 8.69 7.73 -24.10
C ARG A 378 7.26 8.23 -23.98
N LYS A 379 6.41 7.94 -24.96
CA LYS A 379 4.98 8.32 -24.92
C LYS A 379 4.26 7.77 -23.68
N ALA A 380 4.57 6.52 -23.27
CA ALA A 380 4.02 5.95 -22.04
C ALA A 380 4.43 6.73 -20.79
N VAL A 381 5.70 7.13 -20.74
CA VAL A 381 6.26 7.90 -19.62
C VAL A 381 5.67 9.31 -19.59
N ASP A 382 5.53 9.97 -20.73
CA ASP A 382 4.91 11.29 -20.83
C ASP A 382 3.44 11.25 -20.38
N HIS A 383 2.69 10.24 -20.82
CA HIS A 383 1.32 10.05 -20.35
C HIS A 383 1.25 9.81 -18.83
N ALA A 384 2.18 9.04 -18.25
CA ALA A 384 2.23 8.85 -16.81
C ALA A 384 2.57 10.16 -16.08
N ALA A 385 3.43 11.01 -16.66
CA ALA A 385 3.78 12.31 -16.12
C ALA A 385 2.61 13.28 -16.14
N ASP A 386 1.84 13.32 -17.22
CA ASP A 386 0.62 14.15 -17.33
C ASP A 386 -0.40 13.72 -16.26
N ASN A 387 -0.63 12.42 -16.09
CA ASN A 387 -1.51 11.90 -15.04
C ASN A 387 -1.01 12.21 -13.62
N ALA A 388 0.32 12.18 -13.39
CA ALA A 388 0.90 12.58 -12.11
C ALA A 388 0.65 14.06 -11.82
N ARG A 389 0.82 14.92 -12.83
CA ARG A 389 0.58 16.35 -12.73
C ARG A 389 -0.88 16.66 -12.39
N GLU A 390 -1.82 16.10 -13.15
CA GLU A 390 -3.24 16.29 -12.89
C GLU A 390 -3.67 15.78 -11.51
N ALA A 391 -3.14 14.63 -11.08
CA ALA A 391 -3.43 14.08 -9.75
C ALA A 391 -2.89 14.97 -8.64
N LEU A 392 -1.68 15.54 -8.83
CA LEU A 392 -1.09 16.47 -7.87
C LEU A 392 -1.85 17.79 -7.80
N GLU A 393 -2.25 18.34 -8.94
CA GLU A 393 -3.04 19.57 -8.99
C GLU A 393 -4.39 19.43 -8.28
N ARG A 394 -5.10 18.31 -8.51
CA ARG A 394 -6.34 18.00 -7.77
C ARG A 394 -6.09 17.94 -6.25
N ARG A 395 -5.03 17.26 -5.81
CA ARG A 395 -4.70 17.15 -4.39
C ARG A 395 -4.33 18.50 -3.77
N LEU A 396 -3.57 19.34 -4.47
CA LEU A 396 -3.23 20.69 -4.00
C LEU A 396 -4.46 21.58 -3.89
N ALA A 397 -5.38 21.51 -4.86
CA ALA A 397 -6.65 22.23 -4.82
C ALA A 397 -7.54 21.75 -3.65
N GLU A 398 -7.65 20.45 -3.41
CA GLU A 398 -8.37 19.87 -2.28
C GLU A 398 -7.76 20.33 -0.94
N SER A 399 -6.43 20.27 -0.79
CA SER A 399 -5.75 20.71 0.45
C SER A 399 -5.97 22.21 0.71
N SER A 400 -5.88 23.07 -0.32
CA SER A 400 -6.09 24.50 -0.16
C SER A 400 -7.54 24.84 0.18
N SER A 401 -8.51 24.11 -0.35
CA SER A 401 -9.92 24.21 0.00
C SER A 401 -10.15 23.76 1.44
N GLN A 402 -9.54 22.65 1.86
CA GLN A 402 -9.65 22.13 3.23
C GLN A 402 -9.12 23.13 4.26
N VAL A 403 -7.96 23.75 4.01
CA VAL A 403 -7.40 24.77 4.91
C VAL A 403 -8.35 25.97 5.03
N ARG A 404 -8.95 26.44 3.93
CA ARG A 404 -9.94 27.53 3.96
C ARG A 404 -11.18 27.16 4.80
N LEU A 405 -11.68 25.93 4.65
CA LEU A 405 -12.84 25.46 5.43
C LEU A 405 -12.50 25.36 6.94
N LEU A 406 -11.30 24.88 7.27
CA LEU A 406 -10.85 24.81 8.67
C LEU A 406 -10.66 26.19 9.29
N ASN A 407 -10.13 27.16 8.54
CA ASN A 407 -10.03 28.55 9.01
C ASN A 407 -11.41 29.17 9.21
N GLY A 408 -12.35 28.97 8.25
CA GLY A 408 -13.73 29.42 8.41
C GLY A 408 -14.43 28.79 9.62
N LEU A 409 -14.15 27.51 9.92
CA LEU A 409 -14.67 26.86 11.12
C LEU A 409 -14.05 27.44 12.40
N ALA A 410 -12.74 27.76 12.40
CA ALA A 410 -12.10 28.46 13.52
C ALA A 410 -12.75 29.81 13.79
N ASP A 411 -12.93 30.61 12.74
CA ASP A 411 -13.56 31.93 12.84
C ASP A 411 -14.99 31.84 13.39
N LEU A 412 -15.80 30.92 12.87
CA LEU A 412 -17.17 30.67 13.35
C LEU A 412 -17.24 30.21 14.82
N SER A 413 -16.22 29.48 15.27
CA SER A 413 -16.13 28.92 16.63
C SER A 413 -15.43 29.85 17.62
N GLY A 414 -14.94 31.02 17.16
CA GLY A 414 -14.17 31.95 17.98
C GLY A 414 -12.84 31.41 18.49
N LEU A 415 -12.24 30.45 17.78
CA LEU A 415 -10.97 29.81 18.12
C LEU A 415 -9.81 30.55 17.46
N GLU A 416 -8.75 30.82 18.23
CA GLU A 416 -7.53 31.45 17.71
C GLU A 416 -6.65 30.44 16.96
N GLY A 417 -6.20 30.85 15.77
CA GLY A 417 -5.23 30.12 14.94
C GLY A 417 -5.85 29.01 14.07
N PRO A 418 -5.05 28.41 13.17
CA PRO A 418 -5.53 27.40 12.25
C PRO A 418 -5.80 26.07 12.97
N LEU A 419 -7.00 25.51 12.76
CA LEU A 419 -7.36 24.21 13.33
C LEU A 419 -6.48 23.11 12.72
N GLN A 420 -5.79 22.38 13.59
CA GLN A 420 -4.93 21.27 13.21
C GLN A 420 -5.68 19.92 13.24
N ARG A 421 -6.76 19.87 14.03
CA ARG A 421 -7.54 18.66 14.22
C ARG A 421 -8.99 18.99 14.52
N VAL A 422 -9.88 18.34 13.79
CA VAL A 422 -11.33 18.35 14.03
C VAL A 422 -11.78 16.89 14.17
N GLU A 423 -12.49 16.61 15.25
CA GLU A 423 -13.11 15.30 15.48
C GLU A 423 -14.62 15.45 15.38
N VAL A 424 -15.25 14.59 14.62
CA VAL A 424 -16.72 14.55 14.49
C VAL A 424 -17.19 13.19 14.98
N TYR A 425 -18.19 13.22 15.83
CA TYR A 425 -18.78 12.05 16.46
C TYR A 425 -20.22 11.87 15.98
N ASP A 426 -20.58 10.63 15.67
CA ASP A 426 -21.91 10.24 15.28
C ASP A 426 -22.27 8.92 15.96
N ASN A 427 -23.49 8.81 16.48
CA ASN A 427 -23.98 7.62 17.16
C ASN A 427 -25.16 7.02 16.40
N SER A 428 -25.21 5.71 16.38
CA SER A 428 -26.27 4.96 15.71
C SER A 428 -26.65 3.72 16.51
N HIS A 429 -27.93 3.37 16.49
CA HIS A 429 -28.45 2.17 17.13
C HIS A 429 -29.59 1.55 16.32
N ILE A 430 -29.89 0.27 16.55
CA ILE A 430 -31.02 -0.43 15.96
C ILE A 430 -32.07 -0.61 17.03
N SER A 431 -33.11 0.24 17.03
CA SER A 431 -34.19 0.21 18.01
C SER A 431 -33.72 0.13 19.47
N GLY A 432 -32.74 0.97 19.83
CA GLY A 432 -32.14 1.01 21.16
C GLY A 432 -31.16 -0.12 21.50
N ARG A 433 -30.82 -0.97 20.51
CA ARG A 433 -29.86 -2.08 20.70
C ARG A 433 -28.67 -1.91 19.79
N GLN A 434 -27.55 -2.56 20.15
CA GLN A 434 -26.31 -2.56 19.37
C GLN A 434 -25.80 -1.13 19.07
N ALA A 435 -25.86 -0.27 20.04
CA ALA A 435 -25.46 1.12 19.92
C ALA A 435 -23.96 1.24 19.63
N VAL A 436 -23.62 2.07 18.65
CA VAL A 436 -22.27 2.26 18.15
C VAL A 436 -22.00 3.75 17.97
N GLY A 437 -20.89 4.23 18.53
CA GLY A 437 -20.34 5.54 18.23
C GLY A 437 -19.25 5.45 17.18
N ALA A 438 -19.23 6.37 16.23
CA ALA A 438 -18.18 6.53 15.25
C ALA A 438 -17.49 7.88 15.46
N MET A 439 -16.15 7.89 15.38
CA MET A 439 -15.34 9.09 15.39
C MET A 439 -14.59 9.19 14.07
N ILE A 440 -14.76 10.28 13.36
CA ILE A 440 -13.97 10.66 12.20
C ILE A 440 -13.06 11.82 12.55
N VAL A 441 -11.90 11.89 11.91
CA VAL A 441 -10.88 12.90 12.18
C VAL A 441 -10.51 13.57 10.86
N ALA A 442 -10.46 14.90 10.89
CA ALA A 442 -10.00 15.74 9.80
C ALA A 442 -8.92 16.73 10.28
N GLY A 443 -8.06 17.15 9.38
CA GLY A 443 -7.03 18.15 9.59
C GLY A 443 -6.68 18.89 8.30
N PRO A 444 -5.60 19.69 8.27
CA PRO A 444 -5.21 20.48 7.11
C PRO A 444 -4.99 19.67 5.81
N GLU A 445 -4.62 18.40 5.95
CA GLU A 445 -4.43 17.46 4.82
C GLU A 445 -5.70 16.67 4.45
N GLY A 446 -6.86 17.00 5.07
CA GLY A 446 -8.13 16.31 4.88
C GLY A 446 -8.42 15.24 5.92
N PHE A 447 -9.20 14.23 5.54
CA PHE A 447 -9.65 13.17 6.44
C PHE A 447 -8.56 12.16 6.79
N SER A 448 -8.26 11.99 8.08
CA SER A 448 -7.26 11.07 8.63
C SER A 448 -7.89 9.71 8.96
N LYS A 449 -8.16 8.88 7.95
CA LYS A 449 -8.90 7.60 8.08
C LYS A 449 -8.24 6.60 9.04
N ASN A 450 -6.93 6.64 9.23
CA ASN A 450 -6.19 5.80 10.18
C ASN A 450 -6.48 6.16 11.65
N GLN A 451 -7.01 7.35 11.89
CA GLN A 451 -7.37 7.85 13.22
C GLN A 451 -8.87 7.68 13.54
N TYR A 452 -9.65 7.15 12.63
CA TYR A 452 -11.05 6.84 12.87
C TYR A 452 -11.18 5.79 13.95
N ARG A 453 -12.20 5.92 14.80
CA ARG A 453 -12.48 4.99 15.88
C ARG A 453 -13.96 4.58 15.85
N LYS A 454 -14.19 3.37 16.28
CA LYS A 454 -15.52 2.82 16.53
C LYS A 454 -15.63 2.49 18.02
N PHE A 455 -16.67 2.93 18.65
CA PHE A 455 -16.97 2.66 20.05
C PHE A 455 -18.24 1.81 20.11
N ASN A 456 -18.14 0.60 20.62
CA ASN A 456 -19.33 -0.17 20.99
C ASN A 456 -19.82 0.43 22.32
N ILE A 457 -21.01 1.00 22.33
CA ILE A 457 -21.61 1.64 23.50
C ILE A 457 -22.18 0.52 24.36
N ARG A 458 -21.82 0.47 25.64
CA ARG A 458 -22.15 -0.65 26.53
C ARG A 458 -23.38 -0.40 27.38
N GLY A 459 -23.75 0.85 27.63
CA GLY A 459 -24.74 1.20 28.66
C GLY A 459 -24.29 0.77 30.05
N GLU A 460 -25.04 1.13 31.07
CA GLU A 460 -24.67 0.83 32.46
C GLU A 460 -24.84 -0.67 32.88
N ASP A 461 -25.58 -1.46 32.14
CA ASP A 461 -25.88 -2.85 32.53
C ASP A 461 -24.76 -3.87 32.32
N GLU A 462 -23.71 -3.52 31.55
CA GLU A 462 -22.56 -4.41 31.28
C GLU A 462 -21.26 -4.02 32.03
N ALA A 463 -21.28 -3.01 32.87
CA ALA A 463 -20.07 -2.54 33.58
C ALA A 463 -19.64 -3.48 34.76
N THR A 464 -20.37 -4.57 35.03
CA THR A 464 -20.09 -5.43 36.18
C THR A 464 -19.51 -6.81 35.90
N SER A 465 -19.04 -7.08 34.68
CA SER A 465 -18.34 -8.35 34.40
C SER A 465 -16.86 -8.13 34.07
N PRO A 466 -15.93 -8.50 34.98
CA PRO A 466 -14.51 -8.49 34.66
C PRO A 466 -14.13 -9.75 33.89
N SER A 467 -13.88 -9.63 32.58
CA SER A 467 -13.30 -10.72 31.80
C SER A 467 -11.98 -10.26 31.15
N GLY A 468 -10.87 -10.69 31.76
CA GLY A 468 -9.53 -10.66 31.19
C GLY A 468 -8.48 -10.00 32.07
N PRO A 469 -7.30 -10.64 32.31
CA PRO A 469 -6.23 -10.08 33.12
C PRO A 469 -5.41 -9.08 32.30
N GLY A 470 -5.42 -7.80 32.71
CA GLY A 470 -4.51 -6.83 32.16
C GLY A 470 -5.00 -5.40 32.23
N LEU A 471 -4.46 -4.64 33.20
CA LEU A 471 -4.57 -3.20 33.45
C LEU A 471 -5.83 -2.78 34.25
N ALA A 472 -5.59 -2.40 35.51
CA ALA A 472 -6.55 -1.78 36.40
C ALA A 472 -7.04 -0.45 35.80
N GLU A 473 -8.27 -0.42 35.34
CA GLU A 473 -8.97 0.83 34.98
C GLU A 473 -9.35 1.56 36.29
N ALA A 474 -9.08 2.88 36.32
CA ALA A 474 -9.55 3.72 37.41
C ALA A 474 -11.08 3.64 37.49
N PRO A 475 -11.68 3.60 38.70
CA PRO A 475 -13.13 3.49 38.85
C PRO A 475 -13.84 4.69 38.22
N VAL A 476 -14.70 4.42 37.27
CA VAL A 476 -15.59 5.40 36.66
C VAL A 476 -16.60 5.82 37.72
N PRO A 477 -16.79 7.12 38.01
CA PRO A 477 -17.84 7.53 38.96
C PRO A 477 -19.20 7.08 38.44
N ALA A 478 -19.98 6.41 39.31
CA ALA A 478 -21.31 5.93 38.99
C ALA A 478 -22.21 7.12 38.58
N LEU A 479 -22.70 7.08 37.36
CA LEU A 479 -23.67 8.02 36.82
C LEU A 479 -25.06 7.52 37.14
N THR A 480 -25.81 8.30 37.89
CA THR A 480 -27.07 7.91 38.57
C THR A 480 -28.31 7.81 37.67
N ASP A 481 -28.18 7.92 36.34
CA ASP A 481 -29.30 7.77 35.41
C ASP A 481 -28.93 6.82 34.29
N ALA A 482 -29.47 5.60 34.33
CA ALA A 482 -29.30 4.62 33.24
C ALA A 482 -30.00 5.11 31.96
N PRO A 483 -29.31 5.23 30.81
CA PRO A 483 -29.96 5.61 29.58
C PRO A 483 -30.86 4.46 29.10
N ALA A 484 -32.16 4.72 28.98
CA ALA A 484 -33.02 3.88 28.16
C ALA A 484 -32.42 3.80 26.77
N GLY A 485 -32.23 2.59 26.24
CA GLY A 485 -31.57 2.39 24.91
C GLY A 485 -32.18 3.29 23.84
N GLY A 486 -31.34 4.24 23.34
CA GLY A 486 -31.74 5.26 22.38
C GLY A 486 -31.50 6.71 22.81
N ASP A 487 -30.95 6.96 24.01
CA ASP A 487 -30.55 8.30 24.45
C ASP A 487 -29.20 8.71 23.81
N ASP A 488 -29.25 9.56 22.77
CA ASP A 488 -28.09 10.06 22.05
C ASP A 488 -27.14 10.87 22.95
N TYR A 489 -27.65 11.56 23.97
CA TYR A 489 -26.81 12.36 24.89
C TYR A 489 -25.98 11.44 25.79
N ALA A 490 -26.57 10.39 26.33
CA ALA A 490 -25.86 9.40 27.14
C ALA A 490 -24.83 8.63 26.31
N MET A 491 -25.17 8.23 25.10
CA MET A 491 -24.26 7.59 24.15
C MET A 491 -23.06 8.51 23.81
N THR A 492 -23.32 9.76 23.50
CA THR A 492 -22.29 10.76 23.20
C THR A 492 -21.38 11.01 24.40
N LYS A 493 -21.94 11.12 25.60
CA LYS A 493 -21.19 11.27 26.87
C LYS A 493 -20.24 10.09 27.07
N GLU A 494 -20.68 8.83 26.89
CA GLU A 494 -19.82 7.65 27.00
C GLU A 494 -18.67 7.67 25.97
N VAL A 495 -18.97 8.00 24.71
CA VAL A 495 -17.97 8.03 23.64
C VAL A 495 -16.91 9.09 23.92
N ILE A 496 -17.30 10.31 24.27
CA ILE A 496 -16.40 11.42 24.58
C ILE A 496 -15.56 11.09 25.82
N TYR A 497 -16.18 10.59 26.89
CA TYR A 497 -15.46 10.19 28.10
C TYR A 497 -14.37 9.15 27.78
N ARG A 498 -14.71 8.07 27.06
CA ARG A 498 -13.77 7.01 26.67
C ARG A 498 -12.69 7.49 25.70
N ARG A 499 -12.97 8.55 24.92
CA ARG A 499 -11.97 9.16 24.03
C ARG A 499 -10.90 9.92 24.81
N PHE A 500 -11.32 10.72 25.81
CA PHE A 500 -10.43 11.60 26.56
C PHE A 500 -9.87 10.98 27.85
N ALA A 501 -10.45 9.92 28.38
CA ALA A 501 -9.90 9.19 29.52
C ALA A 501 -8.56 8.47 29.21
N ARG A 502 -8.19 8.36 27.93
CA ARG A 502 -6.93 7.78 27.46
C ARG A 502 -5.97 8.79 26.81
N ALA A 503 -6.29 10.06 26.86
CA ALA A 503 -5.44 11.17 26.44
C ALA A 503 -4.69 11.79 27.68
#